data_fac5308ff44babfb6d48f319ae37b47e
#
_entry.id   fac5308ff44babfb6d48f319ae37b47e
#
_cell.length_a   1.000
_cell.length_b   1.000
_cell.length_c   1.000
_cell.angle_alpha   90.00
_cell.angle_beta   90.00
_cell.angle_gamma   90.00
#
_symmetry.space_group_name_H-M   'P 1'
#
loop_
_entity.id
_entity.type
_entity.pdbx_description
1 polymer ?
#
loop_
_entity_poly.entity_id
_entity_poly.type
_entity_poly.pdbx_seq_one_letter_code
_entity_poly.pdbx_strand_id
1 'polypeptide(L)'
;VQTDRSKLVEALRRQYATVKVDAKSQVQIDSLESENTFTVTTAHQCNLFLGPTYTIFKILHTIKMADAINAAYPEIHVVPVFYMGSEDADLAELNHANVLGERMEWKTAQTGAVGRMQVDDSLIELIDQQQRILGSFPFGPQWIEQLRTAYQPGKTIAESTFQLLHGLFADRGLLILQADEASLKSSMQAIFLDELTQSSAAGLVAETDRLLQQNGYKNQAHPRPINLFYLQPGSRERIEKNGSLWQVSNSSVQWDESSLR
;
A
#
# COMPACT_ATOMS: atom_id res chain seq x y z
N VAL A 1 4.30 -10.18 19.23
CA VAL A 1 3.09 -10.66 18.51
C VAL A 1 3.57 -11.75 17.56
N GLN A 2 2.98 -12.93 17.65
CA GLN A 2 3.29 -14.03 16.74
C GLN A 2 2.48 -13.81 15.45
N THR A 3 3.16 -13.80 14.30
CA THR A 3 2.50 -13.64 13.00
C THR A 3 1.73 -14.92 12.65
N ASP A 4 0.46 -14.80 12.31
CA ASP A 4 -0.32 -15.89 11.71
C ASP A 4 0.11 -16.08 10.25
N ARG A 5 1.10 -16.95 10.04
CA ARG A 5 1.73 -17.20 8.74
C ARG A 5 0.75 -17.78 7.74
N SER A 6 -0.09 -18.71 8.17
CA SER A 6 -1.09 -19.34 7.30
C SER A 6 -2.07 -18.30 6.75
N LYS A 7 -2.56 -17.40 7.61
CA LYS A 7 -3.44 -16.30 7.19
C LYS A 7 -2.75 -15.36 6.18
N LEU A 8 -1.47 -15.03 6.40
CA LEU A 8 -0.69 -14.22 5.46
C LEU A 8 -0.56 -14.90 4.09
N VAL A 9 -0.18 -16.19 4.09
CA VAL A 9 -0.01 -16.97 2.85
C VAL A 9 -1.34 -17.11 2.10
N GLU A 10 -2.44 -17.39 2.79
CA GLU A 10 -3.77 -17.44 2.19
C GLU A 10 -4.18 -16.08 1.57
N ALA A 11 -3.91 -14.96 2.25
CA ALA A 11 -4.18 -13.63 1.72
C ALA A 11 -3.36 -13.36 0.46
N LEU A 12 -2.07 -13.68 0.47
CA LEU A 12 -1.20 -13.54 -0.70
C LEU A 12 -1.69 -14.41 -1.88
N ARG A 13 -2.04 -15.68 -1.63
CA ARG A 13 -2.59 -16.56 -2.67
C ARG A 13 -3.86 -15.99 -3.31
N ARG A 14 -4.77 -15.39 -2.51
CA ARG A 14 -5.95 -14.69 -3.05
C ARG A 14 -5.58 -13.47 -3.88
N GLN A 15 -4.67 -12.64 -3.40
CA GLN A 15 -4.24 -11.43 -4.13
C GLN A 15 -3.56 -11.81 -5.46
N TYR A 16 -2.71 -12.83 -5.44
CA TYR A 16 -2.01 -13.31 -6.63
C TYR A 16 -2.90 -14.09 -7.60
N ALA A 17 -4.08 -14.55 -7.21
CA ALA A 17 -5.04 -15.16 -8.12
C ALA A 17 -5.56 -14.21 -9.22
N THR A 18 -5.35 -12.90 -9.05
CA THR A 18 -5.73 -11.86 -10.03
C THR A 18 -4.71 -11.66 -11.16
N VAL A 19 -3.53 -12.24 -11.04
CA VAL A 19 -2.45 -12.15 -12.02
C VAL A 19 -1.96 -13.54 -12.44
N LYS A 20 -1.21 -13.61 -13.56
CA LYS A 20 -0.54 -14.87 -13.93
C LYS A 20 0.67 -15.06 -13.00
N VAL A 21 0.51 -15.87 -11.98
CA VAL A 21 1.58 -16.17 -11.02
C VAL A 21 2.73 -16.89 -11.73
N ASP A 22 3.95 -16.39 -11.57
CA ASP A 22 5.16 -17.07 -11.99
C ASP A 22 5.66 -18.03 -10.90
N ALA A 23 6.50 -18.99 -11.32
CA ALA A 23 7.00 -20.04 -10.42
C ALA A 23 7.79 -19.47 -9.22
N LYS A 24 8.49 -18.35 -9.40
CA LYS A 24 9.30 -17.75 -8.34
C LYS A 24 8.43 -17.10 -7.28
N SER A 25 7.41 -16.34 -7.69
CA SER A 25 6.42 -15.78 -6.78
C SER A 25 5.69 -16.87 -5.99
N GLN A 26 5.32 -17.99 -6.63
CA GLN A 26 4.70 -19.10 -5.92
C GLN A 26 5.61 -19.70 -4.85
N VAL A 27 6.89 -19.96 -5.18
CA VAL A 27 7.88 -20.44 -4.20
C VAL A 27 8.06 -19.47 -3.04
N GLN A 28 8.11 -18.17 -3.31
CA GLN A 28 8.24 -17.17 -2.27
C GLN A 28 7.01 -17.15 -1.34
N ILE A 29 5.80 -17.23 -1.90
CA ILE A 29 4.55 -17.26 -1.11
C ILE A 29 4.55 -18.50 -0.20
N ASP A 30 4.84 -19.68 -0.77
CA ASP A 30 4.80 -20.95 -0.02
C ASP A 30 5.88 -21.00 1.06
N SER A 31 7.05 -20.38 0.82
CA SER A 31 8.13 -20.32 1.80
C SER A 31 7.76 -19.57 3.09
N LEU A 32 6.81 -18.62 3.01
CA LEU A 32 6.38 -17.83 4.18
C LEU A 32 5.67 -18.66 5.27
N GLU A 33 5.26 -19.89 4.97
CA GLU A 33 4.73 -20.81 5.98
C GLU A 33 5.81 -21.29 6.97
N SER A 34 7.07 -21.32 6.52
CA SER A 34 8.21 -21.77 7.34
C SER A 34 8.61 -20.74 8.41
N GLU A 35 8.92 -21.21 9.61
CA GLU A 35 9.44 -20.37 10.71
C GLU A 35 10.82 -19.78 10.40
N ASN A 36 11.60 -20.42 9.52
CA ASN A 36 12.92 -19.94 9.09
C ASN A 36 12.84 -18.95 7.91
N THR A 37 11.64 -18.55 7.48
CA THR A 37 11.45 -17.55 6.45
C THR A 37 11.13 -16.19 7.08
N PHE A 38 11.85 -15.17 6.61
CA PHE A 38 11.72 -13.78 7.05
C PHE A 38 11.44 -12.88 5.85
N THR A 39 11.12 -11.61 6.09
CA THR A 39 10.90 -10.64 5.01
C THR A 39 11.80 -9.42 5.19
N VAL A 40 12.28 -8.87 4.07
CA VAL A 40 12.74 -7.48 3.98
C VAL A 40 11.67 -6.71 3.25
N THR A 41 11.13 -5.68 3.90
CA THR A 41 9.95 -4.98 3.39
C THR A 41 10.27 -3.51 3.11
N THR A 42 9.81 -3.04 1.95
CA THR A 42 9.66 -1.62 1.66
C THR A 42 8.20 -1.29 1.37
N ALA A 43 7.82 -0.03 1.55
CA ALA A 43 6.44 0.39 1.37
C ALA A 43 6.35 1.68 0.54
N HIS A 44 5.28 1.80 -0.23
CA HIS A 44 4.84 3.05 -0.83
C HIS A 44 3.34 3.02 -1.10
N GLN A 45 2.75 4.21 -1.29
CA GLN A 45 1.36 4.35 -1.74
C GLN A 45 1.22 3.93 -3.21
N CYS A 46 -0.04 3.87 -3.69
CA CYS A 46 -0.37 3.61 -5.09
C CYS A 46 -0.21 4.88 -5.94
N ASN A 47 0.99 5.43 -6.01
CA ASN A 47 1.27 6.56 -6.88
C ASN A 47 1.05 6.19 -8.34
N LEU A 48 0.47 7.09 -9.09
CA LEU A 48 0.19 6.90 -10.51
C LEU A 48 1.48 6.51 -11.27
N PHE A 49 1.42 5.43 -12.04
CA PHE A 49 2.52 4.90 -12.86
C PHE A 49 3.82 4.65 -12.08
N LEU A 50 3.71 4.21 -10.80
CA LEU A 50 4.79 3.99 -9.82
C LEU A 50 5.47 5.29 -9.34
N GLY A 51 4.88 6.44 -9.61
CA GLY A 51 5.22 7.73 -9.03
C GLY A 51 6.67 8.14 -9.09
N PRO A 52 7.22 8.67 -7.99
CA PRO A 52 8.59 9.16 -8.01
C PRO A 52 9.59 8.00 -8.15
N THR A 53 10.65 8.22 -8.90
CA THR A 53 11.69 7.21 -9.24
C THR A 53 12.27 6.50 -8.00
N TYR A 54 12.28 7.14 -6.84
CA TYR A 54 12.79 6.50 -5.63
C TYR A 54 11.97 5.28 -5.20
N THR A 55 10.71 5.15 -5.62
CA THR A 55 9.91 3.92 -5.39
C THR A 55 10.60 2.71 -6.01
N ILE A 56 11.07 2.84 -7.24
CA ILE A 56 11.84 1.81 -7.95
C ILE A 56 13.15 1.51 -7.22
N PHE A 57 13.88 2.54 -6.79
CA PHE A 57 15.13 2.35 -6.03
C PHE A 57 14.89 1.63 -4.70
N LYS A 58 13.82 1.95 -3.98
CA LYS A 58 13.43 1.25 -2.74
C LYS A 58 13.17 -0.23 -3.01
N ILE A 59 12.44 -0.56 -4.07
CA ILE A 59 12.14 -1.94 -4.46
C ILE A 59 13.43 -2.70 -4.80
N LEU A 60 14.26 -2.13 -5.67
CA LEU A 60 15.53 -2.75 -6.07
C LEU A 60 16.47 -2.95 -4.88
N HIS A 61 16.51 -1.99 -3.95
CA HIS A 61 17.29 -2.11 -2.72
C HIS A 61 16.77 -3.26 -1.84
N THR A 62 15.46 -3.38 -1.68
CA THR A 62 14.81 -4.43 -0.90
C THR A 62 15.14 -5.82 -1.48
N ILE A 63 15.06 -5.97 -2.80
CA ILE A 63 15.46 -7.21 -3.50
C ILE A 63 16.94 -7.52 -3.23
N LYS A 64 17.81 -6.53 -3.42
CA LYS A 64 19.26 -6.69 -3.21
C LYS A 64 19.61 -7.04 -1.76
N MET A 65 18.91 -6.45 -0.79
CA MET A 65 19.10 -6.80 0.62
C MET A 65 18.70 -8.26 0.90
N ALA A 66 17.54 -8.70 0.39
CA ALA A 66 17.10 -10.08 0.55
C ALA A 66 18.11 -11.06 -0.05
N ASP A 67 18.59 -10.79 -1.27
CA ASP A 67 19.62 -11.60 -1.94
C ASP A 67 20.92 -11.67 -1.12
N ALA A 68 21.39 -10.53 -0.60
CA ALA A 68 22.61 -10.46 0.21
C ALA A 68 22.49 -11.22 1.53
N ILE A 69 21.33 -11.13 2.20
CA ILE A 69 21.09 -11.87 3.45
C ILE A 69 21.00 -13.37 3.16
N ASN A 70 20.28 -13.79 2.13
CA ASN A 70 20.17 -15.18 1.72
C ASN A 70 21.55 -15.80 1.37
N ALA A 71 22.43 -15.00 0.77
CA ALA A 71 23.80 -15.45 0.47
C ALA A 71 24.68 -15.57 1.72
N ALA A 72 24.46 -14.69 2.71
CA ALA A 72 25.27 -14.67 3.94
C ALA A 72 24.79 -15.68 5.01
N TYR A 73 23.49 -16.02 5.01
CA TYR A 73 22.85 -16.86 6.02
C TYR A 73 22.01 -17.98 5.36
N PRO A 74 22.64 -19.06 4.87
CA PRO A 74 21.95 -20.13 4.12
C PRO A 74 20.93 -20.93 4.95
N GLU A 75 20.97 -20.81 6.26
CA GLU A 75 20.04 -21.48 7.19
C GLU A 75 18.68 -20.79 7.29
N ILE A 76 18.53 -19.58 6.77
CA ILE A 76 17.26 -18.85 6.71
C ILE A 76 16.91 -18.51 5.26
N HIS A 77 15.64 -18.20 5.03
CA HIS A 77 15.16 -17.69 3.76
C HIS A 77 14.55 -16.29 3.96
N VAL A 78 14.94 -15.33 3.12
CA VAL A 78 14.45 -13.95 3.18
C VAL A 78 13.76 -13.58 1.88
N VAL A 79 12.51 -13.19 2.00
CA VAL A 79 11.63 -12.81 0.88
C VAL A 79 11.56 -11.28 0.80
N PRO A 80 11.85 -10.66 -0.36
CA PRO A 80 11.64 -9.24 -0.56
C PRO A 80 10.14 -8.95 -0.73
N VAL A 81 9.61 -7.99 0.03
CA VAL A 81 8.18 -7.63 0.02
C VAL A 81 8.01 -6.13 -0.22
N PHE A 82 7.13 -5.80 -1.16
CA PHE A 82 6.59 -4.46 -1.31
C PHE A 82 5.22 -4.37 -0.64
N TYR A 83 5.13 -3.60 0.43
CA TYR A 83 3.87 -3.28 1.11
C TYR A 83 3.20 -2.11 0.39
N MET A 84 2.09 -2.36 -0.25
CA MET A 84 1.35 -1.37 -1.02
C MET A 84 0.35 -0.63 -0.13
N GLY A 85 0.63 0.65 0.15
CA GLY A 85 -0.23 1.54 0.94
C GLY A 85 -1.45 2.00 0.15
N SER A 86 -2.36 1.07 -0.17
CA SER A 86 -3.52 1.31 -1.03
C SER A 86 -4.65 2.08 -0.37
N GLU A 87 -4.58 2.30 0.94
CA GLU A 87 -5.63 2.95 1.73
C GLU A 87 -5.48 4.46 1.87
N ASP A 88 -4.40 5.04 1.34
CA ASP A 88 -4.17 6.48 1.38
C ASP A 88 -5.20 7.22 0.51
N ALA A 89 -5.67 8.36 1.01
CA ALA A 89 -6.70 9.18 0.36
C ALA A 89 -6.19 10.55 -0.09
N ASP A 90 -4.87 10.82 0.01
CA ASP A 90 -4.29 12.07 -0.51
C ASP A 90 -4.14 12.00 -2.03
N LEU A 91 -5.26 12.22 -2.72
CA LEU A 91 -5.29 12.17 -4.18
C LEU A 91 -4.33 13.20 -4.81
N ALA A 92 -4.16 14.37 -4.20
CA ALA A 92 -3.29 15.43 -4.74
C ALA A 92 -1.81 15.01 -4.75
N GLU A 93 -1.40 14.16 -3.78
CA GLU A 93 -0.06 13.57 -3.76
C GLU A 93 0.09 12.42 -4.77
N LEU A 94 -0.97 11.65 -5.02
CA LEU A 94 -0.89 10.37 -5.72
C LEU A 94 -1.30 10.41 -7.19
N ASN A 95 -2.04 11.45 -7.63
CA ASN A 95 -2.69 11.53 -8.92
C ASN A 95 -1.78 11.96 -10.08
N HIS A 96 -0.47 12.07 -9.87
CA HIS A 96 0.40 12.61 -10.91
C HIS A 96 1.70 11.83 -11.08
N ALA A 97 2.27 11.95 -12.26
CA ALA A 97 3.62 11.50 -12.59
C ALA A 97 4.35 12.58 -13.40
N ASN A 98 5.68 12.64 -13.25
CA ASN A 98 6.51 13.53 -14.05
C ASN A 98 7.27 12.69 -15.10
N VAL A 99 7.06 13.01 -16.37
CA VAL A 99 7.69 12.30 -17.48
C VAL A 99 8.48 13.32 -18.30
N LEU A 100 9.83 13.19 -18.31
CA LEU A 100 10.76 14.09 -18.99
C LEU A 100 10.53 15.59 -18.67
N GLY A 101 10.16 15.89 -17.43
CA GLY A 101 9.91 17.26 -16.97
C GLY A 101 8.45 17.73 -17.16
N GLU A 102 7.61 16.98 -17.84
CA GLU A 102 6.18 17.27 -17.97
C GLU A 102 5.41 16.62 -16.83
N ARG A 103 4.60 17.40 -16.11
CA ARG A 103 3.68 16.89 -15.08
C ARG A 103 2.40 16.40 -15.74
N MET A 104 2.13 15.13 -15.60
CA MET A 104 0.88 14.49 -15.98
C MET A 104 0.01 14.30 -14.76
N GLU A 105 -1.22 14.79 -14.78
CA GLU A 105 -2.11 14.76 -13.63
C GLU A 105 -3.45 14.11 -13.99
N TRP A 106 -3.81 13.07 -13.27
CA TRP A 106 -5.10 12.43 -13.37
C TRP A 106 -6.19 13.29 -12.71
N LYS A 107 -7.14 13.73 -13.52
CA LYS A 107 -8.28 14.55 -13.08
C LYS A 107 -9.51 13.68 -12.94
N THR A 108 -9.82 13.29 -11.72
CA THR A 108 -10.99 12.48 -11.40
C THR A 108 -11.82 13.14 -10.31
N ALA A 109 -13.14 12.88 -10.31
CA ALA A 109 -14.05 13.26 -9.24
C ALA A 109 -14.20 12.16 -8.17
N GLN A 110 -13.48 11.04 -8.29
CA GLN A 110 -13.52 9.96 -7.33
C GLN A 110 -12.88 10.39 -6.00
N THR A 111 -13.36 9.84 -4.91
CA THR A 111 -12.94 10.17 -3.54
C THR A 111 -12.68 8.90 -2.72
N GLY A 112 -12.13 9.06 -1.51
CA GLY A 112 -11.81 7.96 -0.63
C GLY A 112 -10.39 7.43 -0.82
N ALA A 113 -10.16 6.17 -0.50
CA ALA A 113 -8.85 5.53 -0.66
C ALA A 113 -8.48 5.43 -2.15
N VAL A 114 -7.32 5.99 -2.54
CA VAL A 114 -6.89 6.05 -3.95
C VAL A 114 -6.76 4.66 -4.55
N GLY A 115 -6.27 3.69 -3.77
CA GLY A 115 -6.18 2.30 -4.23
C GLY A 115 -7.53 1.67 -4.63
N ARG A 116 -8.64 2.17 -4.10
CA ARG A 116 -10.01 1.72 -4.43
C ARG A 116 -10.65 2.46 -5.60
N MET A 117 -10.06 3.58 -6.04
CA MET A 117 -10.55 4.31 -7.20
C MET A 117 -10.37 3.49 -8.46
N GLN A 118 -11.24 3.70 -9.44
CA GLN A 118 -11.24 2.95 -10.69
C GLN A 118 -10.51 3.70 -11.80
N VAL A 119 -9.83 2.94 -12.63
CA VAL A 119 -9.27 3.43 -13.89
C VAL A 119 -10.43 3.92 -14.77
N ASP A 120 -10.42 5.20 -15.10
CA ASP A 120 -11.36 5.87 -15.97
C ASP A 120 -10.70 6.33 -17.28
N ASP A 121 -11.52 6.87 -18.20
CA ASP A 121 -11.05 7.31 -19.51
C ASP A 121 -9.97 8.41 -19.39
N SER A 122 -10.09 9.31 -18.41
CA SER A 122 -9.11 10.38 -18.20
C SER A 122 -7.73 9.86 -17.81
N LEU A 123 -7.66 8.70 -17.11
CA LEU A 123 -6.41 8.05 -16.81
C LEU A 123 -5.82 7.34 -18.05
N ILE A 124 -6.67 6.73 -18.87
CA ILE A 124 -6.23 6.14 -20.15
C ILE A 124 -5.64 7.19 -21.08
N GLU A 125 -6.24 8.38 -21.15
CA GLU A 125 -5.69 9.51 -21.91
C GLU A 125 -4.27 9.90 -21.47
N LEU A 126 -3.94 9.77 -20.18
CA LEU A 126 -2.55 10.00 -19.71
C LEU A 126 -1.57 8.94 -20.22
N ILE A 127 -2.00 7.70 -20.39
CA ILE A 127 -1.17 6.66 -21.01
C ILE A 127 -0.93 6.99 -22.49
N ASP A 128 -1.94 7.49 -23.20
CA ASP A 128 -1.81 7.95 -24.59
C ASP A 128 -0.85 9.15 -24.69
N GLN A 129 -0.89 10.06 -23.72
CA GLN A 129 0.08 11.16 -23.63
C GLN A 129 1.50 10.63 -23.43
N GLN A 130 1.72 9.68 -22.50
CA GLN A 130 3.04 9.05 -22.32
C GLN A 130 3.52 8.36 -23.61
N GLN A 131 2.64 7.69 -24.34
CA GLN A 131 2.99 7.08 -25.63
C GLN A 131 3.52 8.10 -26.63
N ARG A 132 2.91 9.29 -26.72
CA ARG A 132 3.40 10.36 -27.60
C ARG A 132 4.79 10.85 -27.21
N ILE A 133 5.11 10.89 -25.91
CA ILE A 133 6.40 11.36 -25.40
C ILE A 133 7.46 10.26 -25.49
N LEU A 134 7.13 9.06 -25.06
CA LEU A 134 8.11 7.98 -24.83
C LEU A 134 8.18 6.99 -26.00
N GLY A 135 7.25 7.01 -26.93
CA GLY A 135 7.12 5.98 -27.97
C GLY A 135 8.36 5.82 -28.88
N SER A 136 9.19 6.84 -29.02
CA SER A 136 10.46 6.80 -29.79
C SER A 136 11.69 6.42 -28.95
N PHE A 137 11.57 6.28 -27.62
CA PHE A 137 12.67 5.88 -26.75
C PHE A 137 12.86 4.36 -26.79
N PRO A 138 14.08 3.86 -26.58
CA PRO A 138 14.39 2.42 -26.73
C PRO A 138 13.48 1.48 -25.93
N PHE A 139 13.07 1.89 -24.70
CA PHE A 139 12.19 1.10 -23.83
C PHE A 139 10.76 1.70 -23.73
N GLY A 140 10.49 2.79 -24.44
CA GLY A 140 9.21 3.48 -24.40
C GLY A 140 8.04 2.59 -24.83
N PRO A 141 8.07 1.93 -25.98
CA PRO A 141 6.99 1.02 -26.39
C PRO A 141 6.70 -0.09 -25.40
N GLN A 142 7.74 -0.70 -24.83
CA GLN A 142 7.59 -1.75 -23.82
C GLN A 142 6.95 -1.21 -22.53
N TRP A 143 7.35 -0.02 -22.09
CA TRP A 143 6.77 0.65 -20.94
C TRP A 143 5.26 0.94 -21.14
N ILE A 144 4.90 1.48 -22.29
CA ILE A 144 3.49 1.76 -22.63
C ILE A 144 2.65 0.49 -22.68
N GLU A 145 3.20 -0.60 -23.20
CA GLU A 145 2.53 -1.91 -23.19
C GLU A 145 2.26 -2.40 -21.77
N GLN A 146 3.24 -2.27 -20.87
CA GLN A 146 3.08 -2.61 -19.45
C GLN A 146 1.97 -1.75 -18.80
N LEU A 147 1.94 -0.45 -19.06
CA LEU A 147 0.90 0.43 -18.55
C LEU A 147 -0.50 0.04 -19.06
N ARG A 148 -0.63 -0.20 -20.37
CA ARG A 148 -1.92 -0.61 -20.98
C ARG A 148 -2.39 -1.96 -20.47
N THR A 149 -1.47 -2.89 -20.21
CA THR A 149 -1.80 -4.18 -19.63
C THR A 149 -2.27 -4.06 -18.18
N ALA A 150 -1.66 -3.19 -17.41
CA ALA A 150 -1.97 -3.02 -16.00
C ALA A 150 -3.23 -2.16 -15.77
N TYR A 151 -3.28 -0.99 -16.40
CA TYR A 151 -4.37 -0.01 -16.21
C TYR A 151 -5.48 -0.24 -17.24
N GLN A 152 -6.42 -1.12 -16.89
CA GLN A 152 -7.58 -1.43 -17.70
C GLN A 152 -8.83 -0.73 -17.14
N PRO A 153 -9.74 -0.21 -17.98
CA PRO A 153 -11.00 0.38 -17.52
C PRO A 153 -11.74 -0.56 -16.55
N GLY A 154 -12.21 0.01 -15.44
CA GLY A 154 -12.95 -0.74 -14.40
C GLY A 154 -12.10 -1.49 -13.40
N LYS A 155 -10.78 -1.62 -13.60
CA LYS A 155 -9.87 -2.08 -12.53
C LYS A 155 -9.64 -0.97 -11.53
N THR A 156 -9.38 -1.33 -10.29
CA THR A 156 -8.94 -0.38 -9.27
C THR A 156 -7.48 0.04 -9.49
N ILE A 157 -7.10 1.20 -8.94
CA ILE A 157 -5.71 1.67 -8.96
C ILE A 157 -4.79 0.68 -8.23
N ALA A 158 -5.27 0.04 -7.15
CA ALA A 158 -4.49 -0.98 -6.44
C ALA A 158 -4.25 -2.22 -7.31
N GLU A 159 -5.27 -2.73 -8.00
CA GLU A 159 -5.12 -3.88 -8.92
C GLU A 159 -4.17 -3.53 -10.07
N SER A 160 -4.27 -2.33 -10.62
CA SER A 160 -3.41 -1.85 -11.71
C SER A 160 -1.96 -1.71 -11.25
N THR A 161 -1.73 -1.10 -10.07
CA THR A 161 -0.41 -0.97 -9.47
C THR A 161 0.19 -2.33 -9.15
N PHE A 162 -0.61 -3.26 -8.60
CA PHE A 162 -0.20 -4.63 -8.33
C PHE A 162 0.27 -5.33 -9.60
N GLN A 163 -0.54 -5.27 -10.67
CA GLN A 163 -0.22 -5.91 -11.93
C GLN A 163 1.04 -5.31 -12.57
N LEU A 164 1.21 -3.98 -12.54
CA LEU A 164 2.39 -3.31 -13.06
C LEU A 164 3.66 -3.73 -12.31
N LEU A 165 3.61 -3.72 -10.97
CA LEU A 165 4.73 -4.14 -10.13
C LEU A 165 5.08 -5.61 -10.33
N HIS A 166 4.06 -6.48 -10.42
CA HIS A 166 4.27 -7.90 -10.71
C HIS A 166 4.92 -8.09 -12.07
N GLY A 167 4.45 -7.42 -13.11
CA GLY A 167 5.04 -7.49 -14.45
C GLY A 167 6.50 -7.04 -14.53
N LEU A 168 6.92 -6.12 -13.65
CA LEU A 168 8.29 -5.58 -13.62
C LEU A 168 9.26 -6.37 -12.74
N PHE A 169 8.79 -7.01 -11.66
CA PHE A 169 9.67 -7.52 -10.60
C PHE A 169 9.42 -8.97 -10.19
N ALA A 170 8.44 -9.67 -10.78
CA ALA A 170 8.14 -11.06 -10.43
C ALA A 170 9.35 -11.97 -10.67
N ASP A 171 10.07 -11.79 -11.78
CA ASP A 171 11.28 -12.52 -12.12
C ASP A 171 12.42 -12.32 -11.10
N ARG A 172 12.35 -11.27 -10.29
CA ARG A 172 13.28 -10.98 -9.19
C ARG A 172 12.80 -11.53 -7.84
N GLY A 173 11.61 -12.14 -7.79
CA GLY A 173 11.04 -12.75 -6.58
C GLY A 173 10.48 -11.75 -5.58
N LEU A 174 10.18 -10.52 -6.02
CA LEU A 174 9.46 -9.54 -5.21
C LEU A 174 8.03 -10.02 -4.99
N LEU A 175 7.60 -10.09 -3.73
CA LEU A 175 6.18 -10.20 -3.40
C LEU A 175 5.57 -8.82 -3.18
N ILE A 176 4.32 -8.66 -3.60
CA ILE A 176 3.51 -7.47 -3.38
C ILE A 176 2.42 -7.85 -2.40
N LEU A 177 2.31 -7.10 -1.30
CA LEU A 177 1.25 -7.27 -0.31
C LEU A 177 0.34 -6.04 -0.33
N GLN A 178 -0.92 -6.27 -0.71
CA GLN A 178 -1.94 -5.24 -0.62
C GLN A 178 -2.51 -5.21 0.80
N ALA A 179 -2.35 -4.06 1.47
CA ALA A 179 -2.73 -3.90 2.87
C ALA A 179 -4.25 -3.88 3.08
N ASP A 180 -5.01 -3.39 2.09
CA ASP A 180 -6.48 -3.30 2.15
C ASP A 180 -7.14 -4.66 1.94
N GLU A 181 -6.87 -5.57 2.86
CA GLU A 181 -7.36 -6.95 2.89
C GLU A 181 -8.01 -7.23 4.25
N ALA A 182 -9.32 -7.48 4.26
CA ALA A 182 -10.09 -7.65 5.50
C ALA A 182 -9.57 -8.81 6.38
N SER A 183 -9.12 -9.90 5.77
CA SER A 183 -8.57 -11.05 6.50
C SER A 183 -7.27 -10.71 7.24
N LEU A 184 -6.41 -9.87 6.68
CA LEU A 184 -5.20 -9.38 7.33
C LEU A 184 -5.53 -8.39 8.45
N LYS A 185 -6.46 -7.47 8.20
CA LYS A 185 -6.92 -6.49 9.20
C LYS A 185 -7.57 -7.16 10.41
N SER A 186 -8.27 -8.28 10.22
CA SER A 186 -8.85 -9.04 11.34
C SER A 186 -7.81 -9.53 12.36
N SER A 187 -6.57 -9.71 11.95
CA SER A 187 -5.47 -10.05 12.88
C SER A 187 -5.06 -8.89 13.77
N MET A 188 -5.47 -7.66 13.43
CA MET A 188 -5.20 -6.44 14.21
C MET A 188 -6.38 -6.02 15.09
N GLN A 189 -7.45 -6.82 15.16
CA GLN A 189 -8.69 -6.46 15.85
C GLN A 189 -8.46 -6.03 17.31
N ALA A 190 -7.61 -6.73 18.05
CA ALA A 190 -7.30 -6.37 19.44
C ALA A 190 -6.61 -5.01 19.54
N ILE A 191 -5.72 -4.68 18.60
CA ILE A 191 -5.03 -3.40 18.53
C ILE A 191 -6.01 -2.27 18.15
N PHE A 192 -6.90 -2.52 17.21
CA PHE A 192 -7.95 -1.55 16.84
C PHE A 192 -8.89 -1.27 18.01
N LEU A 193 -9.27 -2.30 18.76
CA LEU A 193 -10.11 -2.16 19.94
C LEU A 193 -9.40 -1.35 21.04
N ASP A 194 -8.12 -1.62 21.29
CA ASP A 194 -7.31 -0.83 22.24
C ASP A 194 -7.25 0.65 21.83
N GLU A 195 -6.96 0.93 20.56
CA GLU A 195 -6.93 2.31 20.05
C GLU A 195 -8.27 3.03 20.19
N LEU A 196 -9.39 2.33 19.92
CA LEU A 196 -10.74 2.89 20.06
C LEU A 196 -11.11 3.16 21.52
N THR A 197 -10.72 2.30 22.45
CA THR A 197 -11.18 2.35 23.84
C THR A 197 -10.21 3.04 24.77
N GLN A 198 -8.89 2.87 24.59
CA GLN A 198 -7.84 3.39 25.48
C GLN A 198 -7.11 4.61 24.90
N SER A 199 -7.12 4.79 23.56
CA SER A 199 -6.37 5.85 22.87
C SER A 199 -4.88 5.88 23.26
N SER A 200 -4.27 4.71 23.46
CA SER A 200 -2.93 4.55 24.02
C SER A 200 -1.85 5.22 23.17
N ALA A 201 -2.02 5.20 21.83
CA ALA A 201 -1.06 5.77 20.90
C ALA A 201 -0.91 7.30 21.05
N ALA A 202 -2.00 8.03 21.29
CA ALA A 202 -1.99 9.49 21.36
C ALA A 202 -1.07 10.02 22.48
N GLY A 203 -1.12 9.40 23.66
CA GLY A 203 -0.28 9.78 24.79
C GLY A 203 1.21 9.54 24.53
N LEU A 204 1.56 8.40 23.95
CA LEU A 204 2.95 8.05 23.63
C LEU A 204 3.54 8.95 22.53
N VAL A 205 2.75 9.29 21.51
CA VAL A 205 3.19 10.22 20.46
C VAL A 205 3.37 11.62 21.02
N ALA A 206 2.43 12.12 21.86
CA ALA A 206 2.57 13.43 22.48
C ALA A 206 3.82 13.56 23.35
N GLU A 207 4.20 12.51 24.09
CA GLU A 207 5.45 12.49 24.86
C GLU A 207 6.68 12.50 23.95
N THR A 208 6.68 11.73 22.87
CA THR A 208 7.76 11.74 21.88
C THR A 208 7.90 13.11 21.21
N ASP A 209 6.80 13.73 20.84
CA ASP A 209 6.76 15.08 20.25
C ASP A 209 7.37 16.11 21.20
N ARG A 210 7.05 16.04 22.50
CA ARG A 210 7.64 16.90 23.51
C ARG A 210 9.16 16.75 23.57
N LEU A 211 9.67 15.51 23.54
CA LEU A 211 11.10 15.24 23.54
C LEU A 211 11.80 15.74 22.27
N LEU A 212 11.18 15.57 21.11
CA LEU A 212 11.70 16.09 19.84
C LEU A 212 11.81 17.61 19.86
N GLN A 213 10.76 18.30 20.32
CA GLN A 213 10.76 19.78 20.44
C GLN A 213 11.83 20.29 21.40
N GLN A 214 12.03 19.62 22.55
CA GLN A 214 13.07 19.95 23.51
C GLN A 214 14.50 19.83 22.90
N ASN A 215 14.67 18.97 21.91
CA ASN A 215 15.92 18.78 21.19
C ASN A 215 16.03 19.59 19.89
N GLY A 216 15.11 20.51 19.64
CA GLY A 216 15.13 21.42 18.49
C GLY A 216 14.60 20.83 17.18
N TYR A 217 13.94 19.68 17.22
CA TYR A 217 13.31 19.07 16.06
C TYR A 217 11.86 19.54 15.89
N LYS A 218 11.41 19.66 14.64
CA LYS A 218 10.01 19.96 14.32
C LYS A 218 9.19 18.68 14.35
N ASN A 219 8.00 18.73 14.93
CA ASN A 219 7.06 17.61 14.89
C ASN A 219 6.60 17.35 13.45
N GLN A 220 6.56 16.09 13.07
CA GLN A 220 6.06 15.62 11.78
C GLN A 220 4.68 14.96 11.93
N ALA A 221 4.36 14.45 13.12
CA ALA A 221 3.07 13.82 13.42
C ALA A 221 2.21 14.74 14.30
N HIS A 222 0.90 14.62 14.14
CA HIS A 222 -0.08 15.33 14.98
C HIS A 222 -1.00 14.28 15.60
N PRO A 223 -0.69 13.81 16.83
CA PRO A 223 -1.45 12.74 17.46
C PRO A 223 -2.90 13.17 17.68
N ARG A 224 -3.79 12.24 17.44
CA ARG A 224 -5.22 12.39 17.73
C ARG A 224 -5.64 11.33 18.74
N PRO A 225 -6.76 11.54 19.46
CA PRO A 225 -7.24 10.53 20.39
C PRO A 225 -7.46 9.16 19.75
N ILE A 226 -7.95 9.12 18.50
CA ILE A 226 -8.14 7.90 17.73
C ILE A 226 -7.47 8.09 16.36
N ASN A 227 -6.57 7.17 15.99
CA ASN A 227 -5.81 7.20 14.72
C ASN A 227 -6.30 6.12 13.75
N LEU A 228 -7.59 5.80 13.79
CA LEU A 228 -8.24 4.85 12.89
C LEU A 228 -9.17 5.57 11.91
N PHE A 229 -9.31 4.95 10.74
CA PHE A 229 -10.19 5.42 9.69
C PHE A 229 -11.18 4.32 9.31
N TYR A 230 -12.40 4.76 9.01
CA TYR A 230 -13.45 3.92 8.45
C TYR A 230 -13.42 4.04 6.92
N LEU A 231 -13.20 2.91 6.24
CA LEU A 231 -13.11 2.85 4.79
C LEU A 231 -14.39 2.28 4.19
N GLN A 232 -14.97 3.05 3.27
CA GLN A 232 -16.10 2.64 2.43
C GLN A 232 -15.77 2.89 0.95
N PRO A 233 -16.54 2.36 0.00
CA PRO A 233 -16.46 2.80 -1.38
C PRO A 233 -16.65 4.33 -1.46
N GLY A 234 -15.69 5.02 -2.06
CA GLY A 234 -15.72 6.48 -2.21
C GLY A 234 -15.47 7.30 -0.94
N SER A 235 -15.13 6.68 0.19
CA SER A 235 -14.93 7.39 1.45
C SER A 235 -13.83 6.78 2.31
N ARG A 236 -13.04 7.63 2.98
CA ARG A 236 -12.09 7.29 4.05
C ARG A 236 -12.19 8.35 5.13
N GLU A 237 -13.01 8.06 6.13
CA GLU A 237 -13.38 9.02 7.17
C GLU A 237 -12.79 8.64 8.53
N ARG A 238 -12.57 9.64 9.36
CA ARG A 238 -12.05 9.44 10.73
C ARG A 238 -13.10 8.84 11.63
N ILE A 239 -12.63 8.07 12.60
CA ILE A 239 -13.44 7.65 13.73
C ILE A 239 -13.13 8.60 14.90
N GLU A 240 -14.16 9.22 15.44
CA GLU A 240 -14.07 10.15 16.57
C GLU A 240 -14.96 9.67 17.73
N LYS A 241 -14.56 9.96 18.96
CA LYS A 241 -15.37 9.64 20.15
C LYS A 241 -16.13 10.86 20.62
N ASN A 242 -17.44 10.74 20.68
CA ASN A 242 -18.33 11.78 21.18
C ASN A 242 -19.16 11.24 22.37
N GLY A 243 -18.72 11.58 23.58
CA GLY A 243 -19.29 11.01 24.80
C GLY A 243 -19.07 9.50 24.88
N SER A 244 -20.16 8.73 24.92
CA SER A 244 -20.15 7.26 24.95
C SER A 244 -20.21 6.60 23.57
N LEU A 245 -20.28 7.40 22.50
CA LEU A 245 -20.42 6.90 21.12
C LEU A 245 -19.14 7.12 20.33
N TRP A 246 -18.84 6.19 19.43
CA TRP A 246 -17.87 6.35 18.36
C TRP A 246 -18.62 6.71 17.08
N GLN A 247 -18.20 7.74 16.40
CA GLN A 247 -18.84 8.28 15.21
C GLN A 247 -17.84 8.38 14.06
N VAL A 248 -18.29 8.04 12.86
CA VAL A 248 -17.53 8.28 11.62
C VAL A 248 -17.80 9.72 11.18
N SER A 249 -16.76 10.52 11.03
CA SER A 249 -16.85 11.92 10.57
C SER A 249 -17.57 11.96 9.21
N ASN A 250 -18.35 13.02 8.99
CA ASN A 250 -19.10 13.23 7.75
C ASN A 250 -20.09 12.11 7.36
N SER A 251 -20.51 11.29 8.34
CA SER A 251 -21.46 10.20 8.09
C SER A 251 -22.46 10.04 9.24
N SER A 252 -23.49 9.22 9.00
CA SER A 252 -24.45 8.81 10.05
C SER A 252 -24.03 7.56 10.81
N VAL A 253 -22.88 6.97 10.50
CA VAL A 253 -22.40 5.74 11.11
C VAL A 253 -21.88 6.04 12.51
N GLN A 254 -22.43 5.33 13.48
CA GLN A 254 -22.03 5.45 14.89
C GLN A 254 -22.18 4.11 15.62
N TRP A 255 -21.43 3.93 16.68
CA TRP A 255 -21.46 2.73 17.54
C TRP A 255 -21.41 3.11 19.00
N ASP A 256 -22.01 2.29 19.83
CA ASP A 256 -21.78 2.27 21.26
C ASP A 256 -20.75 1.21 21.66
N GLU A 257 -20.38 1.13 22.92
CA GLU A 257 -19.39 0.15 23.40
C GLU A 257 -19.81 -1.29 23.17
N SER A 258 -21.14 -1.57 23.19
CA SER A 258 -21.66 -2.92 22.98
C SER A 258 -21.49 -3.39 21.53
N SER A 259 -21.49 -2.46 20.60
CA SER A 259 -21.38 -2.71 19.14
C SER A 259 -19.95 -2.83 18.67
N LEU A 260 -18.94 -2.48 19.51
CA LEU A 260 -17.52 -2.62 19.15
C LEU A 260 -16.97 -4.03 19.36
N ARG A 261 -17.70 -4.88 20.03
CA ARG A 261 -17.33 -6.28 20.35
C ARG A 261 -17.97 -7.26 19.38
#